data_416b6a269b2eef47483a4cfbac73e96d
#
_entry.id   416b6a269b2eef47483a4cfbac73e96d
#
_cell.length_a   1.000
_cell.length_b   1.000
_cell.length_c   1.000
_cell.angle_alpha   90.00
_cell.angle_beta   90.00
_cell.angle_gamma   90.00
#
_symmetry.space_group_name_H-M   'P 1'
#
loop_
_entity.id
_entity.type
_entity.pdbx_description
1 polymer ?
#
loop_
_entity_poly.entity_id
_entity_poly.type
_entity_poly.pdbx_seq_one_letter_code
_entity_poly.pdbx_strand_id
1 'polypeptide(L)'
;MFWYTVLRYIVIGLYHLYFNITFEGTENIPKDGGNIFASNHRSYQDPVFIALPTRVPLSYMAKEELFHQNVFFTLLIKAFGAFPVTRGKGDTQVIDTSIEKLEKGRNLVIFPEGTRSKDGKVGKGKTGVALVAAVAQVPVVPVGINFEGKLKFRKRVVVRFGKPIVPCEIGVTATDPHSLRTIKNEIMKNITELVH
;
A
#
# COMPACT_ATOMS: atom_id res chain seq x y z
N MET A 1 14.04 -6.37 15.41
CA MET A 1 14.19 -6.43 13.94
C MET A 1 14.54 -7.82 13.40
N PHE A 2 15.35 -8.63 14.09
CA PHE A 2 15.77 -9.97 13.62
C PHE A 2 14.58 -10.89 13.26
N TRP A 3 13.62 -11.08 14.15
CA TRP A 3 12.45 -11.94 13.92
C TRP A 3 11.56 -11.51 12.75
N TYR A 4 11.41 -10.19 12.54
CA TYR A 4 10.70 -9.68 11.36
C TYR A 4 11.41 -10.09 10.06
N THR A 5 12.73 -9.99 10.05
CA THR A 5 13.54 -10.38 8.88
C THR A 5 13.43 -11.89 8.60
N VAL A 6 13.50 -12.73 9.63
CA VAL A 6 13.34 -14.19 9.48
C VAL A 6 11.94 -14.53 8.96
N LEU A 7 10.89 -13.98 9.60
CA LEU A 7 9.50 -14.21 9.18
C LEU A 7 9.27 -13.74 7.75
N ARG A 8 9.83 -12.59 7.37
CA ARG A 8 9.75 -12.06 6.00
C ARG A 8 10.35 -13.04 4.98
N TYR A 9 11.55 -13.59 5.21
CA TYR A 9 12.14 -14.54 4.28
C TYR A 9 11.34 -15.84 4.17
N ILE A 10 10.77 -16.34 5.26
CA ILE A 10 9.85 -17.49 5.24
C ILE A 10 8.64 -17.19 4.36
N VAL A 11 8.01 -16.01 4.54
CA VAL A 11 6.85 -15.60 3.74
C VAL A 11 7.22 -15.42 2.26
N ILE A 12 8.38 -14.83 1.96
CA ILE A 12 8.90 -14.71 0.60
C ILE A 12 8.98 -16.10 -0.05
N GLY A 13 9.63 -17.06 0.63
CA GLY A 13 9.77 -18.43 0.12
C GLY A 13 8.43 -19.11 -0.13
N LEU A 14 7.49 -19.02 0.81
CA LEU A 14 6.14 -19.59 0.69
C LEU A 14 5.36 -18.95 -0.46
N TYR A 15 5.45 -17.63 -0.64
CA TYR A 15 4.75 -16.93 -1.70
C TYR A 15 5.32 -17.25 -3.08
N HIS A 16 6.64 -17.37 -3.23
CA HIS A 16 7.26 -17.82 -4.50
C HIS A 16 6.97 -19.30 -4.80
N LEU A 17 6.83 -20.14 -3.78
CA LEU A 17 6.40 -21.52 -3.96
C LEU A 17 4.94 -21.61 -4.42
N TYR A 18 4.08 -20.76 -3.82
CA TYR A 18 2.64 -20.80 -4.08
C TYR A 18 2.24 -20.06 -5.34
N PHE A 19 2.86 -18.91 -5.64
CA PHE A 19 2.57 -18.07 -6.80
C PHE A 19 3.78 -17.95 -7.73
N ASN A 20 3.52 -17.70 -9.01
CA ASN A 20 4.56 -17.28 -9.96
C ASN A 20 4.62 -15.75 -9.99
N ILE A 21 5.44 -15.17 -9.10
CA ILE A 21 5.50 -13.72 -8.89
C ILE A 21 6.64 -13.13 -9.70
N THR A 22 6.35 -12.05 -10.43
CA THR A 22 7.34 -11.19 -11.10
C THR A 22 7.26 -9.79 -10.50
N PHE A 23 8.42 -9.23 -10.14
CA PHE A 23 8.55 -7.84 -9.72
C PHE A 23 9.24 -7.04 -10.81
N GLU A 24 8.69 -5.87 -11.16
CA GLU A 24 9.22 -4.92 -12.13
C GLU A 24 9.34 -3.54 -11.47
N GLY A 25 10.38 -2.76 -11.84
CA GLY A 25 10.58 -1.42 -11.28
C GLY A 25 11.02 -1.40 -9.80
N THR A 26 11.61 -2.48 -9.29
CA THR A 26 12.04 -2.57 -7.88
C THR A 26 13.14 -1.55 -7.53
N GLU A 27 13.85 -1.02 -8.51
CA GLU A 27 14.81 0.08 -8.38
C GLU A 27 14.15 1.39 -7.92
N ASN A 28 12.84 1.54 -8.15
CA ASN A 28 12.04 2.69 -7.73
C ASN A 28 11.63 2.62 -6.25
N ILE A 29 11.88 1.50 -5.58
CA ILE A 29 11.56 1.35 -4.15
C ILE A 29 12.59 2.12 -3.33
N PRO A 30 12.19 3.16 -2.56
CA PRO A 30 13.13 3.90 -1.72
C PRO A 30 13.78 2.97 -0.68
N LYS A 31 15.07 3.19 -0.43
CA LYS A 31 15.85 2.39 0.53
C LYS A 31 15.52 2.74 1.97
N ASP A 32 15.12 3.97 2.19
CA ASP A 32 14.73 4.52 3.49
C ASP A 32 13.23 4.38 3.72
N GLY A 33 12.81 4.46 4.97
CA GLY A 33 11.40 4.40 5.35
C GLY A 33 10.70 5.76 5.28
N GLY A 34 9.43 5.75 5.63
CA GLY A 34 8.60 6.96 5.60
C GLY A 34 7.99 7.25 4.23
N ASN A 35 7.81 6.22 3.40
CA ASN A 35 7.22 6.38 2.06
C ASN A 35 5.81 5.77 2.00
N ILE A 36 4.99 6.30 1.09
CA ILE A 36 3.66 5.76 0.80
C ILE A 36 3.74 4.87 -0.45
N PHE A 37 3.21 3.65 -0.36
CA PHE A 37 2.96 2.78 -1.50
C PHE A 37 1.47 2.83 -1.82
N ALA A 38 1.11 3.46 -2.93
CA ALA A 38 -0.27 3.58 -3.38
C ALA A 38 -0.57 2.54 -4.46
N SER A 39 -1.52 1.63 -4.23
CA SER A 39 -1.77 0.51 -5.14
C SER A 39 -3.25 0.32 -5.45
N ASN A 40 -3.56 -0.31 -6.60
CA ASN A 40 -4.86 -0.90 -6.84
C ASN A 40 -5.14 -2.04 -5.85
N HIS A 41 -6.40 -2.31 -5.56
CA HIS A 41 -6.79 -3.30 -4.55
C HIS A 41 -7.68 -4.40 -5.15
N ARG A 42 -7.18 -5.63 -5.17
CA ARG A 42 -7.87 -6.78 -5.76
C ARG A 42 -8.04 -7.96 -4.79
N SER A 43 -7.11 -8.11 -3.84
CA SER A 43 -7.03 -9.26 -2.96
C SER A 43 -6.62 -8.87 -1.53
N TYR A 44 -6.95 -9.72 -0.56
CA TYR A 44 -6.35 -9.62 0.79
C TYR A 44 -4.84 -9.85 0.81
N GLN A 45 -4.28 -10.42 -0.26
CA GLN A 45 -2.85 -10.71 -0.42
C GLN A 45 -2.05 -9.49 -0.91
N ASP A 46 -2.72 -8.44 -1.42
CA ASP A 46 -2.04 -7.29 -2.03
C ASP A 46 -1.00 -6.62 -1.11
N PRO A 47 -1.27 -6.40 0.20
CA PRO A 47 -0.26 -5.83 1.09
C PRO A 47 0.99 -6.71 1.19
N VAL A 48 0.82 -8.03 1.13
CA VAL A 48 1.95 -8.97 1.19
C VAL A 48 2.76 -8.90 -0.09
N PHE A 49 2.14 -8.89 -1.28
CA PHE A 49 2.86 -8.73 -2.55
C PHE A 49 3.73 -7.47 -2.58
N ILE A 50 3.22 -6.34 -2.03
CA ILE A 50 4.00 -5.10 -1.93
C ILE A 50 5.15 -5.25 -0.92
N ALA A 51 4.93 -5.99 0.18
CA ALA A 51 5.91 -6.16 1.24
C ALA A 51 7.11 -7.05 0.84
N LEU A 52 6.93 -8.01 -0.07
CA LEU A 52 7.96 -8.98 -0.42
C LEU A 52 9.30 -8.34 -0.86
N PRO A 53 9.32 -7.36 -1.80
CA PRO A 53 10.56 -6.73 -2.24
C PRO A 53 11.03 -5.60 -1.32
N THR A 54 10.18 -5.06 -0.44
CA THR A 54 10.53 -3.93 0.43
C THR A 54 11.38 -4.39 1.63
N ARG A 55 12.40 -3.60 1.99
CA ARG A 55 13.28 -3.89 3.14
C ARG A 55 12.75 -3.28 4.43
N VAL A 56 12.13 -2.11 4.34
CA VAL A 56 11.55 -1.39 5.48
C VAL A 56 10.15 -1.95 5.76
N PRO A 57 9.80 -2.20 7.04
CA PRO A 57 8.49 -2.71 7.40
C PRO A 57 7.35 -1.81 6.91
N LEU A 58 6.32 -2.43 6.34
CA LEU A 58 5.11 -1.75 5.93
C LEU A 58 4.13 -1.60 7.10
N SER A 59 3.32 -0.54 7.04
CA SER A 59 2.08 -0.41 7.79
C SER A 59 0.93 -0.32 6.81
N TYR A 60 -0.22 -0.88 7.14
CA TYR A 60 -1.40 -0.79 6.29
C TYR A 60 -2.69 -0.76 7.11
N MET A 61 -3.67 -0.04 6.57
CA MET A 61 -4.98 0.10 7.18
C MET A 61 -5.78 -1.18 7.00
N ALA A 62 -6.30 -1.73 8.07
CA ALA A 62 -7.18 -2.87 8.03
C ALA A 62 -8.48 -2.57 8.78
N LYS A 63 -9.60 -3.13 8.32
CA LYS A 63 -10.88 -2.96 9.00
C LYS A 63 -10.80 -3.44 10.43
N GLU A 64 -11.35 -2.67 11.36
CA GLU A 64 -11.36 -3.00 12.79
C GLU A 64 -11.92 -4.41 13.07
N GLU A 65 -12.94 -4.83 12.32
CA GLU A 65 -13.57 -6.16 12.48
C GLU A 65 -12.58 -7.31 12.23
N LEU A 66 -11.51 -7.10 11.46
CA LEU A 66 -10.48 -8.12 11.24
C LEU A 66 -9.64 -8.42 12.48
N PHE A 67 -9.58 -7.48 13.43
CA PHE A 67 -8.85 -7.64 14.69
C PHE A 67 -9.64 -8.36 15.77
N HIS A 68 -10.92 -8.64 15.51
CA HIS A 68 -11.83 -9.32 16.44
C HIS A 68 -12.24 -10.73 16.00
N GLN A 69 -11.72 -11.23 14.85
CA GLN A 69 -12.12 -12.52 14.32
C GLN A 69 -11.43 -13.71 15.02
N ASN A 70 -10.11 -13.64 15.12
CA ASN A 70 -9.29 -14.72 15.69
C ASN A 70 -7.99 -14.15 16.26
N VAL A 71 -7.60 -14.58 17.47
CA VAL A 71 -6.41 -14.08 18.16
C VAL A 71 -5.12 -14.31 17.35
N PHE A 72 -4.95 -15.51 16.78
CA PHE A 72 -3.76 -15.83 15.97
C PHE A 72 -3.70 -14.99 14.71
N PHE A 73 -4.83 -14.83 14.01
CA PHE A 73 -4.93 -13.97 12.83
C PHE A 73 -4.66 -12.51 13.17
N THR A 74 -5.21 -12.02 14.30
CA THR A 74 -4.96 -10.66 14.79
C THR A 74 -3.48 -10.42 15.10
N LEU A 75 -2.82 -11.36 15.77
CA LEU A 75 -1.39 -11.26 16.04
C LEU A 75 -0.57 -11.26 14.74
N LEU A 76 -0.95 -12.10 13.78
CA LEU A 76 -0.30 -12.18 12.47
C LEU A 76 -0.39 -10.86 11.71
N ILE A 77 -1.60 -10.31 11.54
CA ILE A 77 -1.76 -9.05 10.79
C ILE A 77 -1.10 -7.85 11.50
N LYS A 78 -1.12 -7.82 12.86
CA LYS A 78 -0.38 -6.81 13.64
C LYS A 78 1.14 -6.95 13.45
N ALA A 79 1.66 -8.17 13.47
CA ALA A 79 3.09 -8.43 13.22
C ALA A 79 3.53 -7.95 11.84
N PHE A 80 2.63 -8.01 10.85
CA PHE A 80 2.84 -7.47 9.49
C PHE A 80 2.53 -5.98 9.37
N GLY A 81 2.22 -5.28 10.48
CA GLY A 81 2.04 -3.82 10.50
C GLY A 81 0.63 -3.33 10.21
N ALA A 82 -0.38 -4.21 10.25
CA ALA A 82 -1.77 -3.78 10.18
C ALA A 82 -2.14 -2.91 11.40
N PHE A 83 -2.89 -1.83 11.15
CA PHE A 83 -3.52 -1.06 12.20
C PHE A 83 -5.03 -0.89 11.92
N PRO A 84 -5.86 -0.90 12.97
CA PRO A 84 -7.30 -0.84 12.79
C PRO A 84 -7.75 0.55 12.35
N VAL A 85 -8.75 0.56 11.47
CA VAL A 85 -9.47 1.77 11.07
C VAL A 85 -10.97 1.52 11.14
N THR A 86 -11.68 2.42 11.84
CA THR A 86 -13.15 2.41 11.92
C THR A 86 -13.69 3.26 10.77
N ARG A 87 -14.42 2.65 9.85
CA ARG A 87 -15.04 3.38 8.74
C ARG A 87 -16.17 4.27 9.27
N GLY A 88 -16.18 5.53 8.86
CA GLY A 88 -17.26 6.48 9.16
C GLY A 88 -17.12 7.25 10.48
N LYS A 89 -16.13 6.96 11.31
CA LYS A 89 -15.77 7.80 12.47
C LYS A 89 -14.50 8.59 12.14
N GLY A 90 -14.68 9.76 11.51
CA GLY A 90 -13.64 10.78 11.33
C GLY A 90 -12.40 10.32 10.57
N ASP A 91 -12.29 10.73 9.32
CA ASP A 91 -11.09 10.51 8.50
C ASP A 91 -9.80 11.06 9.15
N THR A 92 -9.93 11.99 10.12
CA THR A 92 -8.83 12.66 10.81
C THR A 92 -7.94 11.68 11.59
N GLN A 93 -8.52 10.80 12.41
CA GLN A 93 -7.75 9.84 13.21
C GLN A 93 -6.92 8.88 12.32
N VAL A 94 -7.46 8.49 11.17
CA VAL A 94 -6.77 7.63 10.21
C VAL A 94 -5.59 8.36 9.59
N ILE A 95 -5.77 9.63 9.27
CA ILE A 95 -4.72 10.50 8.72
C ILE A 95 -3.61 10.68 9.76
N ASP A 96 -3.95 11.07 11.00
CA ASP A 96 -2.99 11.28 12.09
C ASP A 96 -2.17 10.01 12.37
N THR A 97 -2.84 8.85 12.47
CA THR A 97 -2.14 7.57 12.64
C THR A 97 -1.22 7.25 11.46
N SER A 98 -1.63 7.57 10.24
CA SER A 98 -0.83 7.36 9.04
C SER A 98 0.44 8.22 9.06
N ILE A 99 0.31 9.49 9.43
CA ILE A 99 1.43 10.43 9.57
C ILE A 99 2.39 9.94 10.65
N GLU A 100 1.88 9.56 11.83
CA GLU A 100 2.70 8.99 12.92
C GLU A 100 3.54 7.78 12.47
N LYS A 101 2.97 6.90 11.63
CA LYS A 101 3.71 5.73 11.10
C LYS A 101 4.82 6.16 10.17
N LEU A 102 4.56 7.13 9.29
CA LEU A 102 5.55 7.67 8.36
C LEU A 102 6.70 8.38 9.10
N GLU A 103 6.39 9.21 10.11
CA GLU A 103 7.37 9.88 10.96
C GLU A 103 8.26 8.90 11.74
N LYS A 104 7.72 7.74 12.14
CA LYS A 104 8.49 6.65 12.74
C LYS A 104 9.34 5.85 11.72
N GLY A 105 9.46 6.34 10.50
CA GLY A 105 10.25 5.71 9.44
C GLY A 105 9.65 4.40 8.92
N ARG A 106 8.35 4.14 9.13
CA ARG A 106 7.67 3.00 8.52
C ARG A 106 7.10 3.39 7.16
N ASN A 107 7.12 2.47 6.23
CA ASN A 107 6.39 2.65 4.98
C ASN A 107 4.89 2.41 5.21
N LEU A 108 4.05 3.10 4.44
CA LEU A 108 2.60 3.01 4.53
C LEU A 108 2.01 2.50 3.21
N VAL A 109 1.19 1.47 3.25
CA VAL A 109 0.41 1.02 2.08
C VAL A 109 -0.98 1.63 2.14
N ILE A 110 -1.36 2.32 1.09
CA ILE A 110 -2.70 2.87 0.91
C ILE A 110 -3.30 2.33 -0.39
N PHE A 111 -4.54 1.87 -0.31
CA PHE A 111 -5.35 1.53 -1.47
C PHE A 111 -6.33 2.69 -1.72
N PRO A 112 -6.07 3.59 -2.70
CA PRO A 112 -6.87 4.79 -2.88
C PRO A 112 -8.34 4.52 -3.18
N GLU A 113 -8.66 3.36 -3.76
CA GLU A 113 -10.02 2.93 -4.06
C GLU A 113 -10.88 2.73 -2.78
N GLY A 114 -10.24 2.43 -1.65
CA GLY A 114 -10.87 2.16 -0.35
C GLY A 114 -11.65 0.85 -0.28
N THR A 115 -11.80 0.12 -1.39
CA THR A 115 -12.45 -1.19 -1.47
C THR A 115 -11.76 -2.04 -2.53
N ARG A 116 -11.88 -3.38 -2.44
CA ARG A 116 -11.34 -4.28 -3.45
C ARG A 116 -12.20 -4.24 -4.72
N SER A 117 -11.53 -4.15 -5.86
CA SER A 117 -12.14 -4.31 -7.18
C SER A 117 -12.65 -5.74 -7.35
N LYS A 118 -13.86 -5.90 -7.89
CA LYS A 118 -14.47 -7.21 -8.18
C LYS A 118 -14.19 -7.68 -9.61
N ASP A 119 -14.03 -6.74 -10.52
CA ASP A 119 -13.84 -6.99 -11.96
C ASP A 119 -12.38 -6.84 -12.42
N GLY A 120 -11.49 -6.49 -11.49
CA GLY A 120 -10.07 -6.30 -11.74
C GLY A 120 -9.68 -4.95 -12.33
N LYS A 121 -10.63 -4.07 -12.60
CA LYS A 121 -10.36 -2.72 -13.08
C LYS A 121 -9.98 -1.81 -11.92
N VAL A 122 -9.12 -0.83 -12.21
CA VAL A 122 -8.76 0.21 -11.25
C VAL A 122 -9.96 1.14 -11.07
N GLY A 123 -10.43 1.27 -9.83
CA GLY A 123 -11.56 2.12 -9.48
C GLY A 123 -11.19 3.59 -9.31
N LYS A 124 -12.18 4.41 -8.97
CA LYS A 124 -11.94 5.83 -8.65
C LYS A 124 -11.19 5.95 -7.32
N GLY A 125 -10.08 6.71 -7.32
CA GLY A 125 -9.33 7.02 -6.11
C GLY A 125 -10.01 8.06 -5.24
N LYS A 126 -9.92 7.88 -3.92
CA LYS A 126 -10.29 8.85 -2.89
C LYS A 126 -9.14 9.79 -2.58
N THR A 127 -9.43 10.93 -1.99
CA THR A 127 -8.44 11.98 -1.67
C THR A 127 -7.53 11.66 -0.49
N GLY A 128 -7.84 10.63 0.31
CA GLY A 128 -7.10 10.33 1.53
C GLY A 128 -5.59 10.10 1.31
N VAL A 129 -5.21 9.39 0.23
CA VAL A 129 -3.78 9.20 -0.11
C VAL A 129 -3.09 10.53 -0.41
N ALA A 130 -3.77 11.43 -1.13
CA ALA A 130 -3.26 12.75 -1.48
C ALA A 130 -3.07 13.62 -0.23
N LEU A 131 -4.03 13.57 0.68
CA LEU A 131 -3.98 14.34 1.93
C LEU A 131 -2.83 13.86 2.83
N VAL A 132 -2.68 12.55 3.04
CA VAL A 132 -1.56 12.01 3.83
C VAL A 132 -0.22 12.38 3.19
N ALA A 133 -0.08 12.25 1.86
CA ALA A 133 1.14 12.61 1.16
C ALA A 133 1.45 14.11 1.25
N ALA A 134 0.43 14.97 1.12
CA ALA A 134 0.59 16.42 1.19
C ALA A 134 0.90 16.94 2.61
N VAL A 135 0.34 16.31 3.65
CA VAL A 135 0.65 16.67 5.05
C VAL A 135 2.04 16.16 5.44
N ALA A 136 2.34 14.90 5.17
CA ALA A 136 3.62 14.30 5.55
C ALA A 136 4.78 14.71 4.63
N GLN A 137 4.51 15.28 3.45
CA GLN A 137 5.50 15.67 2.43
C GLN A 137 6.47 14.52 2.07
N VAL A 138 5.95 13.31 1.99
CA VAL A 138 6.73 12.10 1.71
C VAL A 138 6.46 11.57 0.29
N PRO A 139 7.43 10.84 -0.31
CA PRO A 139 7.25 10.24 -1.62
C PRO A 139 6.11 9.22 -1.65
N VAL A 140 5.36 9.22 -2.76
CA VAL A 140 4.34 8.22 -3.06
C VAL A 140 4.82 7.35 -4.21
N VAL A 141 5.05 6.07 -3.96
CA VAL A 141 5.39 5.07 -4.97
C VAL A 141 4.09 4.44 -5.49
N PRO A 142 3.70 4.70 -6.74
CA PRO A 142 2.56 4.03 -7.33
C PRO A 142 2.89 2.56 -7.62
N VAL A 143 1.97 1.66 -7.31
CA VAL A 143 2.15 0.22 -7.49
C VAL A 143 0.98 -0.37 -8.27
N GLY A 144 1.28 -1.12 -9.30
CA GLY A 144 0.31 -1.90 -10.07
C GLY A 144 0.41 -3.39 -9.74
N ILE A 145 -0.68 -4.00 -9.27
CA ILE A 145 -0.78 -5.45 -9.06
C ILE A 145 -1.69 -6.03 -10.12
N ASN A 146 -1.15 -6.93 -10.94
CA ASN A 146 -1.89 -7.57 -12.01
C ASN A 146 -1.87 -9.10 -11.90
N PHE A 147 -3.04 -9.70 -12.04
CA PHE A 147 -3.26 -11.15 -12.21
C PHE A 147 -4.64 -11.39 -12.84
N GLU A 148 -4.80 -12.46 -13.58
CA GLU A 148 -6.07 -12.79 -14.21
C GLU A 148 -6.99 -13.58 -13.26
N GLY A 149 -8.27 -13.24 -13.22
CA GLY A 149 -9.30 -13.92 -12.45
C GLY A 149 -9.01 -13.97 -10.94
N LYS A 150 -9.16 -15.14 -10.32
CA LYS A 150 -8.91 -15.34 -8.88
C LYS A 150 -7.51 -15.86 -8.61
N LEU A 151 -6.92 -15.47 -7.48
CA LEU A 151 -5.66 -16.03 -7.00
C LEU A 151 -5.81 -17.51 -6.65
N LYS A 152 -4.92 -18.34 -7.19
CA LYS A 152 -4.83 -19.77 -6.93
C LYS A 152 -3.39 -20.24 -7.03
N PHE A 153 -3.12 -21.50 -6.67
CA PHE A 153 -1.78 -22.09 -6.77
C PHE A 153 -1.17 -21.91 -8.17
N ARG A 154 0.11 -21.50 -8.20
CA ARG A 154 0.90 -21.22 -9.42
C ARG A 154 0.35 -20.11 -10.32
N LYS A 155 -0.59 -19.28 -9.82
CA LYS A 155 -1.08 -18.13 -10.57
C LYS A 155 0.04 -17.12 -10.78
N ARG A 156 0.16 -16.64 -12.01
CA ARG A 156 1.08 -15.53 -12.35
C ARG A 156 0.55 -14.25 -11.72
N VAL A 157 1.42 -13.58 -10.98
CA VAL A 157 1.18 -12.26 -10.38
C VAL A 157 2.32 -11.35 -10.81
N VAL A 158 2.01 -10.21 -11.38
CA VAL A 158 3.00 -9.19 -11.73
C VAL A 158 2.77 -7.98 -10.83
N VAL A 159 3.82 -7.55 -10.16
CA VAL A 159 3.81 -6.38 -9.27
C VAL A 159 4.80 -5.36 -9.82
N ARG A 160 4.31 -4.19 -10.23
CA ARG A 160 5.11 -3.12 -10.83
C ARG A 160 5.19 -1.93 -9.90
N PHE A 161 6.41 -1.40 -9.71
CA PHE A 161 6.67 -0.22 -8.91
C PHE A 161 7.02 0.93 -9.84
N GLY A 162 6.18 1.97 -9.86
CA GLY A 162 6.41 3.18 -10.64
C GLY A 162 7.39 4.14 -9.96
N LYS A 163 7.79 5.18 -10.67
CA LYS A 163 8.66 6.23 -10.12
C LYS A 163 7.95 6.94 -8.96
N PRO A 164 8.66 7.25 -7.87
CA PRO A 164 8.10 8.01 -6.76
C PRO A 164 7.59 9.39 -7.21
N ILE A 165 6.41 9.76 -6.73
CA ILE A 165 5.83 11.09 -6.89
C ILE A 165 6.12 11.85 -5.59
N VAL A 166 6.86 12.95 -5.69
CA VAL A 166 7.29 13.76 -4.53
C VAL A 166 6.41 15.01 -4.45
N PRO A 167 5.56 15.16 -3.39
CA PRO A 167 4.58 16.25 -3.32
C PRO A 167 5.19 17.65 -3.44
N CYS A 168 6.33 17.91 -2.79
CA CYS A 168 6.97 19.22 -2.83
C CYS A 168 7.51 19.59 -4.23
N GLU A 169 7.94 18.61 -5.04
CA GLU A 169 8.44 18.86 -6.40
C GLU A 169 7.34 19.33 -7.37
N ILE A 170 6.09 18.99 -7.07
CA ILE A 170 4.92 19.37 -7.86
C ILE A 170 4.05 20.42 -7.18
N GLY A 171 4.58 21.09 -6.15
CA GLY A 171 3.92 22.21 -5.47
C GLY A 171 2.64 21.85 -4.71
N VAL A 172 2.51 20.61 -4.24
CA VAL A 172 1.31 20.15 -3.52
C VAL A 172 1.33 20.60 -2.07
N THR A 173 0.23 21.21 -1.63
CA THR A 173 -0.02 21.60 -0.24
C THR A 173 -1.30 20.95 0.30
N ALA A 174 -1.35 20.68 1.60
CA ALA A 174 -2.49 20.00 2.23
C ALA A 174 -3.74 20.90 2.31
N THR A 175 -3.56 22.22 2.22
CA THR A 175 -4.63 23.22 2.38
C THR A 175 -5.32 23.58 1.06
N ASP A 176 -4.73 23.23 -0.08
CA ASP A 176 -5.31 23.51 -1.39
C ASP A 176 -6.03 22.29 -2.00
N PRO A 177 -7.36 22.31 -2.11
CA PRO A 177 -8.14 21.23 -2.70
C PRO A 177 -7.77 20.92 -4.16
N HIS A 178 -7.30 21.91 -4.92
CA HIS A 178 -6.92 21.73 -6.32
C HIS A 178 -5.62 20.91 -6.39
N SER A 179 -4.62 21.25 -5.58
CA SER A 179 -3.36 20.50 -5.52
C SER A 179 -3.57 19.06 -5.03
N LEU A 180 -4.45 18.84 -4.03
CA LEU A 180 -4.83 17.49 -3.60
C LEU A 180 -5.49 16.67 -4.71
N ARG A 181 -6.33 17.31 -5.52
CA ARG A 181 -6.95 16.65 -6.69
C ARG A 181 -5.91 16.31 -7.75
N THR A 182 -4.95 17.17 -7.98
CA THR A 182 -3.87 16.98 -8.95
C THR A 182 -3.02 15.79 -8.59
N ILE A 183 -2.46 15.73 -7.37
CA ILE A 183 -1.63 14.59 -6.95
C ILE A 183 -2.43 13.28 -6.90
N LYS A 184 -3.69 13.32 -6.45
CA LYS A 184 -4.57 12.13 -6.49
C LYS A 184 -4.72 11.61 -7.92
N ASN A 185 -4.97 12.49 -8.88
CA ASN A 185 -5.15 12.09 -10.28
C ASN A 185 -3.86 11.52 -10.85
N GLU A 186 -2.70 12.13 -10.53
CA GLU A 186 -1.40 11.64 -10.96
C GLU A 186 -1.09 10.25 -10.38
N ILE A 187 -1.33 10.04 -9.08
CA ILE A 187 -1.20 8.72 -8.45
C ILE A 187 -2.08 7.68 -9.17
N MET A 188 -3.37 8.00 -9.38
CA MET A 188 -4.31 7.06 -10.01
C MET A 188 -3.98 6.76 -11.47
N LYS A 189 -3.49 7.75 -12.21
CA LYS A 189 -3.01 7.59 -13.59
C LYS A 189 -1.85 6.58 -13.62
N ASN A 190 -0.82 6.82 -12.81
CA ASN A 190 0.34 5.93 -12.71
C ASN A 190 -0.05 4.49 -12.30
N ILE A 191 -0.93 4.32 -11.31
CA ILE A 191 -1.43 3.00 -10.92
C ILE A 191 -2.12 2.31 -12.12
N THR A 192 -2.94 3.05 -12.87
CA THR A 192 -3.66 2.49 -14.02
C THR A 192 -2.71 2.04 -15.12
N GLU A 193 -1.69 2.83 -15.43
CA GLU A 193 -0.65 2.49 -16.42
C GLU A 193 0.17 1.25 -16.00
N LEU A 194 0.43 1.08 -14.70
CA LEU A 194 1.19 -0.05 -14.17
C LEU A 194 0.38 -1.37 -14.12
N VAL A 195 -0.94 -1.31 -14.18
CA VAL A 195 -1.80 -2.52 -14.19
C VAL A 195 -1.89 -3.13 -15.58
N HIS A 196 -1.65 -2.36 -16.63
CA HIS A 196 -1.64 -2.81 -18.04
C HIS A 196 -0.23 -3.14 -18.50
#